data_c9059964761f917d9eb140334db23bf1
#
_entry.id   c9059964761f917d9eb140334db23bf1
#
_cell.length_a   1.000
_cell.length_b   1.000
_cell.length_c   1.000
_cell.angle_alpha   90.00
_cell.angle_beta   90.00
_cell.angle_gamma   90.00
#
_symmetry.space_group_name_H-M   'P 1'
#
loop_
_entity.id
_entity.type
_entity.pdbx_description
1 polymer ?
#
loop_
_entity_poly.entity_id
_entity_poly.type
_entity_poly.pdbx_seq_one_letter_code
_entity_poly.pdbx_strand_id
1 'polypeptide(L)'
;MLKKTVLTLSFLSFITTFYGFNAQFTTSETDAAFLDGAIQDLQETPVENLLPAKDQFLISAYDGIIRTISVQEGNDWRLMSAIAYHESRFTADITSRRGARGLMQIMPSVARQFNVPQEEVLDPKTNVWLANKLLTKISSTLRLPAETSMRDRLSLVLASYNGGIGHVSDARRLARAHGENPNSWEVVARYLQLKAHPEYYENEVVKCGRFTGSGQTLAYVNDVLGRYDKYCRIAAR
;
A
#
# COMPACT_ATOMS: atom_id res chain seq x y z
N MET A 1 11.12 16.62 -33.73
CA MET A 1 12.14 15.98 -32.92
C MET A 1 12.42 16.74 -31.60
N LEU A 2 11.41 17.23 -30.89
CA LEU A 2 11.62 18.10 -29.68
C LEU A 2 10.71 17.76 -28.49
N LYS A 3 10.15 16.55 -28.43
CA LYS A 3 9.23 16.16 -27.35
C LYS A 3 9.74 15.04 -26.42
N LYS A 4 10.94 14.48 -26.65
CA LYS A 4 11.49 13.40 -25.83
C LYS A 4 12.47 13.85 -24.73
N THR A 5 12.99 15.07 -24.78
CA THR A 5 14.03 15.54 -23.88
C THR A 5 13.52 16.16 -22.57
N VAL A 6 12.23 16.51 -22.48
CA VAL A 6 11.65 17.17 -21.28
C VAL A 6 11.21 16.20 -20.20
N LEU A 7 10.99 14.91 -20.55
CA LEU A 7 10.49 13.93 -19.57
C LEU A 7 11.58 13.32 -18.68
N THR A 8 12.83 13.31 -19.15
CA THR A 8 13.97 12.75 -18.39
C THR A 8 14.50 13.67 -17.29
N LEU A 9 14.39 14.99 -17.44
CA LEU A 9 14.88 15.94 -16.43
C LEU A 9 13.98 16.04 -15.19
N SER A 10 12.69 15.76 -15.31
CA SER A 10 11.77 15.85 -14.15
C SER A 10 11.89 14.64 -13.20
N PHE A 11 12.43 13.51 -13.67
CA PHE A 11 12.58 12.30 -12.85
C PHE A 11 13.82 12.34 -11.95
N LEU A 12 14.89 12.96 -12.40
CA LEU A 12 16.12 13.11 -11.60
C LEU A 12 15.95 14.12 -10.44
N SER A 13 15.11 15.15 -10.62
CA SER A 13 14.84 16.17 -9.58
C SER A 13 14.02 15.62 -8.40
N PHE A 14 13.29 14.52 -8.59
CA PHE A 14 12.44 13.94 -7.53
C PHE A 14 13.21 13.04 -6.56
N ILE A 15 14.32 12.43 -7.01
CA ILE A 15 15.13 11.53 -6.18
C ILE A 15 16.01 12.33 -5.19
N THR A 16 16.46 13.54 -5.55
CA THR A 16 17.35 14.36 -4.71
C THR A 16 16.66 15.05 -3.53
N THR A 17 15.33 15.17 -3.57
CA THR A 17 14.58 15.88 -2.51
C THR A 17 14.14 14.96 -1.37
N PHE A 18 14.23 13.63 -1.54
CA PHE A 18 13.73 12.66 -0.55
C PHE A 18 14.77 12.09 0.40
N TYR A 19 16.06 12.19 0.05
CA TYR A 19 17.17 11.79 0.92
C TYR A 19 18.04 13.00 1.17
N GLY A 20 17.87 13.69 2.29
CA GLY A 20 18.73 14.78 2.75
C GLY A 20 20.19 14.32 2.99
N PHE A 21 20.85 13.82 1.96
CA PHE A 21 22.24 13.42 1.95
C PHE A 21 22.97 14.23 0.85
N ASN A 22 23.72 15.24 1.28
CA ASN A 22 24.62 16.02 0.44
C ASN A 22 25.83 15.14 0.05
N ALA A 23 25.66 14.28 -0.96
CA ALA A 23 26.76 13.66 -1.64
C ALA A 23 26.74 14.13 -3.10
N GLN A 24 27.77 14.83 -3.53
CA GLN A 24 28.02 15.13 -4.94
C GLN A 24 28.33 13.80 -5.66
N PHE A 25 27.30 13.14 -6.19
CA PHE A 25 27.49 12.03 -7.14
C PHE A 25 27.63 12.62 -8.54
N THR A 26 28.84 12.64 -9.06
CA THR A 26 29.07 12.70 -10.50
C THR A 26 28.71 11.33 -11.05
N THR A 27 27.47 11.17 -11.59
CA THR A 27 27.11 9.96 -12.36
C THR A 27 27.96 9.94 -13.62
N SER A 28 28.72 8.87 -13.82
CA SER A 28 29.45 8.66 -15.08
C SER A 28 28.42 8.38 -16.19
N GLU A 29 28.75 8.72 -17.46
CA GLU A 29 27.90 8.39 -18.61
C GLU A 29 27.60 6.86 -18.70
N THR A 30 28.46 6.03 -18.14
CA THR A 30 28.30 4.58 -18.03
C THR A 30 27.19 4.16 -17.07
N ASP A 31 26.97 4.89 -15.97
CA ASP A 31 25.91 4.59 -15.00
C ASP A 31 24.52 4.98 -15.55
N ALA A 32 24.46 6.07 -16.32
CA ALA A 32 23.24 6.49 -17.00
C ALA A 32 22.83 5.49 -18.12
N ALA A 33 23.76 5.01 -18.90
CA ALA A 33 23.53 4.01 -19.95
C ALA A 33 23.12 2.64 -19.37
N PHE A 34 23.70 2.25 -18.22
CA PHE A 34 23.33 1.01 -17.52
C PHE A 34 21.89 1.08 -16.97
N LEU A 35 21.50 2.23 -16.41
CA LEU A 35 20.12 2.45 -15.90
C LEU A 35 19.09 2.52 -17.04
N ASP A 36 19.42 3.15 -18.17
CA ASP A 36 18.53 3.20 -19.34
C ASP A 36 18.35 1.81 -19.96
N GLY A 37 19.41 1.02 -20.08
CA GLY A 37 19.34 -0.37 -20.53
C GLY A 37 18.50 -1.26 -19.61
N ALA A 38 18.67 -1.12 -18.29
CA ALA A 38 17.90 -1.88 -17.30
C ALA A 38 16.40 -1.49 -17.30
N ILE A 39 16.08 -0.21 -17.55
CA ILE A 39 14.69 0.27 -17.66
C ILE A 39 14.04 -0.23 -18.94
N GLN A 40 14.77 -0.29 -20.04
CA GLN A 40 14.29 -0.76 -21.33
C GLN A 40 14.04 -2.27 -21.31
N ASP A 41 14.92 -3.07 -20.72
CA ASP A 41 14.73 -4.51 -20.49
C ASP A 41 13.48 -4.81 -19.63
N LEU A 42 13.16 -3.97 -18.64
CA LEU A 42 11.98 -4.12 -17.81
C LEU A 42 10.67 -3.77 -18.55
N GLN A 43 10.73 -2.93 -19.58
CA GLN A 43 9.55 -2.56 -20.39
C GLN A 43 9.23 -3.59 -21.49
N GLU A 44 10.23 -4.32 -21.97
CA GLU A 44 10.10 -5.28 -23.07
C GLU A 44 9.92 -6.73 -22.58
N THR A 45 10.15 -7.02 -21.30
CA THR A 45 10.05 -8.37 -20.76
C THR A 45 8.58 -8.79 -20.60
N PRO A 46 8.10 -9.84 -21.28
CA PRO A 46 6.77 -10.40 -21.06
C PRO A 46 6.57 -10.76 -19.58
N VAL A 47 5.35 -10.59 -19.07
CA VAL A 47 5.00 -10.87 -17.65
C VAL A 47 5.40 -12.28 -17.21
N GLU A 48 5.33 -13.25 -18.11
CA GLU A 48 5.72 -14.64 -17.87
C GLU A 48 7.20 -14.80 -17.52
N ASN A 49 8.08 -13.94 -18.03
CA ASN A 49 9.51 -13.97 -17.72
C ASN A 49 9.87 -13.22 -16.42
N LEU A 50 8.93 -12.47 -15.83
CA LEU A 50 9.09 -11.83 -14.51
C LEU A 50 8.66 -12.75 -13.35
N LEU A 51 8.00 -13.87 -13.66
CA LEU A 51 7.68 -14.89 -12.67
C LEU A 51 8.90 -15.81 -12.54
N PRO A 52 9.53 -15.91 -11.35
CA PRO A 52 10.60 -16.89 -11.14
C PRO A 52 10.05 -18.31 -11.38
N ALA A 53 10.91 -19.21 -11.83
CA ALA A 53 10.58 -20.63 -11.92
C ALA A 53 10.01 -21.11 -10.57
N LYS A 54 9.09 -22.07 -10.60
CA LYS A 54 8.25 -22.48 -9.45
C LYS A 54 9.03 -22.77 -8.15
N ASP A 55 10.32 -23.06 -8.26
CA ASP A 55 11.22 -23.39 -7.15
C ASP A 55 12.10 -22.20 -6.69
N GLN A 56 11.90 -20.99 -7.23
CA GLN A 56 12.74 -19.82 -6.96
C GLN A 56 12.06 -18.67 -6.21
N PHE A 57 10.77 -18.76 -5.91
CA PHE A 57 10.11 -17.69 -5.15
C PHE A 57 10.20 -17.93 -3.65
N LEU A 58 10.41 -16.83 -2.92
CA LEU A 58 10.53 -16.85 -1.46
C LEU A 58 9.19 -16.97 -0.76
N ILE A 59 8.13 -16.35 -1.30
CA ILE A 59 6.81 -16.20 -0.68
C ILE A 59 5.71 -16.73 -1.59
N SER A 60 5.68 -16.29 -2.87
CA SER A 60 4.67 -16.66 -3.85
C SER A 60 5.16 -16.54 -5.29
N ALA A 61 4.44 -17.13 -6.23
CA ALA A 61 4.68 -16.99 -7.67
C ALA A 61 4.59 -15.52 -8.16
N TYR A 62 4.05 -14.62 -7.34
CA TYR A 62 3.90 -13.20 -7.67
C TYR A 62 5.02 -12.32 -7.11
N ASP A 63 6.06 -12.90 -6.49
CA ASP A 63 7.15 -12.14 -5.86
C ASP A 63 7.81 -11.14 -6.81
N GLY A 64 8.06 -11.52 -8.07
CA GLY A 64 8.63 -10.64 -9.08
C GLY A 64 7.77 -9.39 -9.31
N ILE A 65 6.47 -9.59 -9.57
CA ILE A 65 5.51 -8.49 -9.81
C ILE A 65 5.37 -7.63 -8.56
N ILE A 66 5.12 -8.25 -7.39
CA ILE A 66 4.90 -7.51 -6.15
C ILE A 66 6.15 -6.70 -5.79
N ARG A 67 7.35 -7.30 -5.87
CA ARG A 67 8.60 -6.63 -5.53
C ARG A 67 8.87 -5.45 -6.44
N THR A 68 8.82 -5.65 -7.76
CA THR A 68 9.10 -4.60 -8.75
C THR A 68 8.18 -3.40 -8.56
N ILE A 69 6.86 -3.63 -8.52
CA ILE A 69 5.89 -2.55 -8.42
C ILE A 69 5.97 -1.86 -7.03
N SER A 70 6.16 -2.63 -5.96
CA SER A 70 6.23 -2.04 -4.61
C SER A 70 7.45 -1.14 -4.45
N VAL A 71 8.61 -1.54 -4.98
CA VAL A 71 9.82 -0.70 -4.96
C VAL A 71 9.60 0.58 -5.77
N GLN A 72 9.01 0.50 -6.96
CA GLN A 72 8.68 1.67 -7.79
C GLN A 72 7.73 2.66 -7.08
N GLU A 73 6.80 2.14 -6.28
CA GLU A 73 5.81 2.94 -5.55
C GLU A 73 6.27 3.32 -4.12
N GLY A 74 7.49 2.95 -3.72
CA GLY A 74 8.07 3.26 -2.42
C GLY A 74 7.46 2.48 -1.25
N ASN A 75 6.88 1.30 -1.51
CA ASN A 75 6.31 0.43 -0.49
C ASN A 75 7.17 -0.80 -0.22
N ASP A 76 7.05 -1.39 0.96
CA ASP A 76 7.70 -2.66 1.27
C ASP A 76 6.96 -3.83 0.61
N TRP A 77 7.63 -4.51 -0.32
CA TRP A 77 7.06 -5.65 -1.04
C TRP A 77 6.62 -6.80 -0.13
N ARG A 78 7.26 -6.98 1.04
CA ARG A 78 6.90 -8.02 2.02
C ARG A 78 5.58 -7.69 2.71
N LEU A 79 5.31 -6.40 2.94
CA LEU A 79 4.01 -5.93 3.41
C LEU A 79 2.95 -6.14 2.35
N MET A 80 3.23 -5.79 1.09
CA MET A 80 2.30 -6.02 -0.03
C MET A 80 2.01 -7.51 -0.24
N SER A 81 3.01 -8.39 -0.10
CA SER A 81 2.81 -9.84 -0.12
C SER A 81 1.95 -10.33 1.05
N ALA A 82 2.11 -9.75 2.25
CA ALA A 82 1.27 -10.08 3.40
C ALA A 82 -0.19 -9.67 3.18
N ILE A 83 -0.43 -8.50 2.57
CA ILE A 83 -1.76 -8.04 2.14
C ILE A 83 -2.33 -9.02 1.10
N ALA A 84 -1.60 -9.32 0.02
CA ALA A 84 -2.05 -10.23 -1.03
C ALA A 84 -2.45 -11.61 -0.49
N TYR A 85 -1.67 -12.15 0.44
CA TYR A 85 -2.02 -13.41 1.09
C TYR A 85 -3.34 -13.31 1.88
N HIS A 86 -3.54 -12.23 2.62
CA HIS A 86 -4.76 -12.06 3.41
C HIS A 86 -5.98 -11.87 2.50
N GLU A 87 -5.85 -11.09 1.43
CA GLU A 87 -6.94 -10.74 0.52
C GLU A 87 -7.40 -11.93 -0.35
N SER A 88 -6.48 -12.70 -0.92
CA SER A 88 -6.81 -13.70 -1.93
C SER A 88 -6.10 -15.04 -1.77
N ARG A 89 -5.19 -15.21 -0.81
CA ARG A 89 -4.25 -16.35 -0.75
C ARG A 89 -3.44 -16.48 -2.03
N PHE A 90 -3.07 -15.37 -2.63
CA PHE A 90 -2.40 -15.28 -3.93
C PHE A 90 -3.23 -15.84 -5.11
N THR A 91 -4.55 -15.73 -5.05
CA THR A 91 -5.45 -16.11 -6.16
C THR A 91 -5.80 -14.86 -6.97
N ALA A 92 -5.37 -14.80 -8.25
CA ALA A 92 -5.49 -13.59 -9.06
C ALA A 92 -6.85 -13.39 -9.71
N ASP A 93 -7.61 -14.45 -9.98
CA ASP A 93 -8.88 -14.47 -10.73
C ASP A 93 -10.14 -14.45 -9.84
N ILE A 94 -9.98 -14.14 -8.55
CA ILE A 94 -11.08 -14.16 -7.58
C ILE A 94 -11.84 -12.82 -7.57
N THR A 95 -13.17 -12.93 -7.47
CA THR A 95 -14.07 -11.79 -7.22
C THR A 95 -14.93 -12.08 -6.00
N SER A 96 -14.92 -11.17 -5.02
CA SER A 96 -15.72 -11.32 -3.80
C SER A 96 -17.19 -10.97 -4.04
N ARG A 97 -18.08 -11.38 -3.12
CA ARG A 97 -19.51 -11.01 -3.16
C ARG A 97 -19.75 -9.50 -3.14
N ARG A 98 -18.83 -8.70 -2.62
CA ARG A 98 -18.91 -7.23 -2.58
C ARG A 98 -18.26 -6.58 -3.82
N GLY A 99 -17.78 -7.37 -4.78
CA GLY A 99 -17.17 -6.90 -6.02
C GLY A 99 -15.69 -6.55 -5.91
N ALA A 100 -15.01 -6.88 -4.81
CA ALA A 100 -13.56 -6.77 -4.73
C ALA A 100 -12.90 -7.81 -5.65
N ARG A 101 -11.84 -7.44 -6.38
CA ARG A 101 -11.28 -8.23 -7.48
C ARG A 101 -9.78 -8.46 -7.34
N GLY A 102 -9.36 -9.66 -7.73
CA GLY A 102 -7.97 -10.02 -7.97
C GLY A 102 -7.14 -10.23 -6.73
N LEU A 103 -5.84 -10.31 -6.95
CA LEU A 103 -4.81 -10.66 -5.97
C LEU A 103 -4.88 -9.82 -4.69
N MET A 104 -5.15 -8.52 -4.82
CA MET A 104 -5.17 -7.52 -3.75
C MET A 104 -6.59 -7.09 -3.38
N GLN A 105 -7.62 -7.77 -3.91
CA GLN A 105 -9.04 -7.49 -3.67
C GLN A 105 -9.40 -6.01 -3.85
N ILE A 106 -9.09 -5.47 -5.01
CA ILE A 106 -9.36 -4.08 -5.35
C ILE A 106 -10.86 -3.85 -5.57
N MET A 107 -11.42 -2.90 -4.83
CA MET A 107 -12.80 -2.48 -5.01
C MET A 107 -12.98 -1.66 -6.29
N PRO A 108 -14.14 -1.77 -6.99
CA PRO A 108 -14.43 -0.98 -8.20
C PRO A 108 -14.28 0.54 -8.00
N SER A 109 -14.55 1.04 -6.81
CA SER A 109 -14.35 2.46 -6.46
C SER A 109 -12.89 2.88 -6.48
N VAL A 110 -11.98 1.98 -6.09
CA VAL A 110 -10.53 2.22 -6.13
C VAL A 110 -10.05 2.30 -7.58
N ALA A 111 -10.45 1.36 -8.44
CA ALA A 111 -10.10 1.40 -9.86
C ALA A 111 -10.56 2.71 -10.51
N ARG A 112 -11.80 3.13 -10.28
CA ARG A 112 -12.33 4.43 -10.77
C ARG A 112 -11.53 5.63 -10.25
N GLN A 113 -11.10 5.60 -8.98
CA GLN A 113 -10.29 6.68 -8.39
C GLN A 113 -8.96 6.89 -9.10
N PHE A 114 -8.39 5.83 -9.67
CA PHE A 114 -7.12 5.87 -10.41
C PHE A 114 -7.32 5.81 -11.94
N ASN A 115 -8.55 5.99 -12.43
CA ASN A 115 -8.93 5.96 -13.86
C ASN A 115 -8.54 4.65 -14.57
N VAL A 116 -8.64 3.51 -13.87
CA VAL A 116 -8.40 2.19 -14.43
C VAL A 116 -9.72 1.54 -14.84
N PRO A 117 -9.82 1.04 -16.07
CA PRO A 117 -10.99 0.28 -16.55
C PRO A 117 -11.24 -0.97 -15.70
N GLN A 118 -12.52 -1.32 -15.50
CA GLN A 118 -12.86 -2.45 -14.62
C GLN A 118 -12.39 -3.80 -15.17
N GLU A 119 -12.29 -3.95 -16.46
CA GLU A 119 -11.78 -5.13 -17.18
C GLU A 119 -10.30 -5.39 -16.91
N GLU A 120 -9.51 -4.35 -16.65
CA GLU A 120 -8.08 -4.46 -16.38
C GLU A 120 -7.74 -4.80 -14.91
N VAL A 121 -8.74 -4.73 -14.00
CA VAL A 121 -8.50 -4.90 -12.56
C VAL A 121 -8.06 -6.32 -12.19
N LEU A 122 -8.41 -7.34 -12.97
CA LEU A 122 -7.99 -8.73 -12.72
C LEU A 122 -6.57 -9.03 -13.23
N ASP A 123 -6.00 -8.18 -14.08
CA ASP A 123 -4.58 -8.31 -14.44
C ASP A 123 -3.70 -8.15 -13.19
N PRO A 124 -2.82 -9.13 -12.88
CA PRO A 124 -2.02 -9.11 -11.65
C PRO A 124 -1.14 -7.86 -11.50
N LYS A 125 -0.56 -7.33 -12.60
CA LYS A 125 0.26 -6.11 -12.55
C LYS A 125 -0.59 -4.90 -12.17
N THR A 126 -1.69 -4.69 -12.89
CA THR A 126 -2.64 -3.61 -12.65
C THR A 126 -3.20 -3.67 -11.23
N ASN A 127 -3.54 -4.88 -10.78
CA ASN A 127 -4.10 -5.11 -9.45
C ASN A 127 -3.11 -4.77 -8.32
N VAL A 128 -1.85 -5.23 -8.43
CA VAL A 128 -0.79 -4.89 -7.48
C VAL A 128 -0.44 -3.41 -7.53
N TRP A 129 -0.42 -2.80 -8.71
CA TRP A 129 -0.18 -1.37 -8.87
C TRP A 129 -1.27 -0.53 -8.18
N LEU A 130 -2.55 -0.86 -8.39
CA LEU A 130 -3.68 -0.19 -7.73
C LEU A 130 -3.60 -0.26 -6.21
N ALA A 131 -3.23 -1.43 -5.66
CA ALA A 131 -3.05 -1.60 -4.22
C ALA A 131 -1.92 -0.73 -3.66
N ASN A 132 -0.79 -0.68 -4.36
CA ASN A 132 0.34 0.17 -4.00
C ASN A 132 -0.04 1.65 -4.02
N LYS A 133 -0.70 2.12 -5.08
CA LYS A 133 -1.21 3.50 -5.19
C LYS A 133 -2.18 3.84 -4.07
N LEU A 134 -3.08 2.92 -3.74
CA LEU A 134 -4.02 3.11 -2.63
C LEU A 134 -3.28 3.22 -1.29
N LEU A 135 -2.31 2.35 -1.03
CA LEU A 135 -1.52 2.36 0.21
C LEU A 135 -0.75 3.67 0.37
N THR A 136 -0.08 4.13 -0.68
CA THR A 136 0.64 5.41 -0.72
C THR A 136 -0.31 6.59 -0.48
N LYS A 137 -1.49 6.59 -1.13
CA LYS A 137 -2.51 7.63 -0.93
C LYS A 137 -3.04 7.65 0.50
N ILE A 138 -3.29 6.48 1.11
CA ILE A 138 -3.70 6.38 2.51
C ILE A 138 -2.61 6.96 3.41
N SER A 139 -1.36 6.56 3.24
CA SER A 139 -0.22 7.02 4.03
C SER A 139 -0.08 8.54 3.99
N SER A 140 -0.16 9.14 2.80
CA SER A 140 -0.07 10.60 2.62
C SER A 140 -1.28 11.33 3.22
N THR A 141 -2.48 10.74 3.15
CA THR A 141 -3.71 11.34 3.68
C THR A 141 -3.75 11.34 5.21
N LEU A 142 -3.22 10.30 5.86
CA LEU A 142 -3.19 10.20 7.32
C LEU A 142 -2.28 11.24 7.97
N ARG A 143 -1.26 11.77 7.27
CA ARG A 143 -0.32 12.80 7.73
C ARG A 143 0.17 12.50 9.15
N LEU A 144 0.72 11.29 9.33
CA LEU A 144 1.22 10.86 10.64
C LEU A 144 2.55 11.57 10.95
N PRO A 145 2.71 12.11 12.17
CA PRO A 145 3.95 12.73 12.63
C PRO A 145 5.15 11.77 12.51
N ALA A 146 6.36 12.31 12.35
CA ALA A 146 7.57 11.50 12.17
C ALA A 146 7.84 10.57 13.38
N GLU A 147 7.51 11.03 14.57
CA GLU A 147 7.64 10.31 15.85
C GLU A 147 6.65 9.16 16.03
N THR A 148 5.65 9.03 15.15
CA THR A 148 4.72 7.90 15.19
C THR A 148 5.50 6.59 14.96
N SER A 149 5.36 5.63 15.87
CA SER A 149 6.06 4.35 15.75
C SER A 149 5.74 3.67 14.41
N MET A 150 6.70 2.91 13.87
CA MET A 150 6.47 2.16 12.63
C MET A 150 5.28 1.20 12.76
N ARG A 151 5.11 0.58 13.93
CA ARG A 151 4.00 -0.36 14.19
C ARG A 151 2.65 0.35 14.16
N ASP A 152 2.54 1.50 14.84
CA ASP A 152 1.31 2.31 14.80
C ASP A 152 1.01 2.80 13.38
N ARG A 153 2.03 3.30 12.67
CA ARG A 153 1.92 3.77 11.29
C ARG A 153 1.37 2.68 10.37
N LEU A 154 1.95 1.49 10.38
CA LEU A 154 1.49 0.37 9.58
C LEU A 154 0.07 -0.06 9.98
N SER A 155 -0.23 -0.12 11.27
CA SER A 155 -1.56 -0.48 11.77
C SER A 155 -2.64 0.47 11.30
N LEU A 156 -2.40 1.78 11.38
CA LEU A 156 -3.34 2.82 10.93
C LEU A 156 -3.55 2.79 9.41
N VAL A 157 -2.49 2.54 8.64
CA VAL A 157 -2.57 2.38 7.18
C VAL A 157 -3.36 1.14 6.81
N LEU A 158 -3.08 -0.01 7.42
CA LEU A 158 -3.78 -1.27 7.18
C LEU A 158 -5.26 -1.20 7.59
N ALA A 159 -5.55 -0.59 8.74
CA ALA A 159 -6.94 -0.36 9.17
C ALA A 159 -7.68 0.52 8.18
N SER A 160 -7.02 1.52 7.61
CA SER A 160 -7.59 2.40 6.59
C SER A 160 -7.80 1.69 5.25
N TYR A 161 -6.91 0.77 4.89
CA TYR A 161 -7.02 -0.06 3.69
C TYR A 161 -8.25 -0.98 3.77
N ASN A 162 -8.43 -1.68 4.88
CA ASN A 162 -9.52 -2.65 5.09
C ASN A 162 -10.85 -1.98 5.48
N GLY A 163 -10.84 -1.13 6.52
CA GLY A 163 -12.05 -0.53 7.11
C GLY A 163 -12.44 0.81 6.49
N GLY A 164 -11.57 1.40 5.68
CA GLY A 164 -11.76 2.71 5.07
C GLY A 164 -11.18 3.86 5.88
N ILE A 165 -10.45 4.73 5.18
CA ILE A 165 -9.74 5.87 5.76
C ILE A 165 -10.66 6.87 6.49
N GLY A 166 -11.93 6.98 6.06
CA GLY A 166 -12.92 7.83 6.70
C GLY A 166 -13.20 7.42 8.13
N HIS A 167 -13.41 6.12 8.38
CA HIS A 167 -13.65 5.59 9.72
C HIS A 167 -12.44 5.70 10.63
N VAL A 168 -11.23 5.44 10.11
CA VAL A 168 -9.97 5.63 10.86
C VAL A 168 -9.77 7.12 11.19
N SER A 169 -10.07 8.01 10.25
CA SER A 169 -9.99 9.47 10.49
C SER A 169 -10.99 9.93 11.55
N ASP A 170 -12.20 9.36 11.59
CA ASP A 170 -13.18 9.63 12.64
C ASP A 170 -12.67 9.15 14.00
N ALA A 171 -12.17 7.93 14.10
CA ALA A 171 -11.62 7.39 15.34
C ALA A 171 -10.46 8.27 15.86
N ARG A 172 -9.62 8.78 14.96
CA ARG A 172 -8.55 9.73 15.31
C ARG A 172 -9.08 11.08 15.76
N ARG A 173 -10.21 11.57 15.22
CA ARG A 173 -10.88 12.80 15.70
C ARG A 173 -11.49 12.61 17.07
N LEU A 174 -12.13 11.48 17.31
CA LEU A 174 -12.64 11.12 18.63
C LEU A 174 -11.52 11.05 19.67
N ALA A 175 -10.40 10.40 19.36
CA ALA A 175 -9.25 10.35 20.25
C ALA A 175 -8.77 11.77 20.63
N ARG A 176 -8.64 12.68 19.65
CA ARG A 176 -8.29 14.09 19.94
C ARG A 176 -9.30 14.80 20.82
N ALA A 177 -10.60 14.62 20.55
CA ALA A 177 -11.67 15.24 21.32
C ALA A 177 -11.66 14.79 22.79
N HIS A 178 -11.15 13.59 23.07
CA HIS A 178 -11.00 13.06 24.43
C HIS A 178 -9.59 13.24 25.01
N GLY A 179 -8.71 14.02 24.36
CA GLY A 179 -7.37 14.32 24.86
C GLY A 179 -6.38 13.14 24.76
N GLU A 180 -6.69 12.15 23.93
CA GLU A 180 -5.87 10.96 23.75
C GLU A 180 -5.03 11.00 22.46
N ASN A 181 -3.95 10.19 22.39
CA ASN A 181 -3.05 10.16 21.24
C ASN A 181 -3.74 9.61 19.98
N PRO A 182 -4.05 10.45 18.97
CA PRO A 182 -4.73 10.01 17.75
C PRO A 182 -3.84 9.22 16.80
N ASN A 183 -2.57 9.04 17.11
CA ASN A 183 -1.59 8.33 16.31
C ASN A 183 -1.18 6.98 16.92
N SER A 184 -1.68 6.64 18.12
CA SER A 184 -1.54 5.32 18.73
C SER A 184 -2.58 4.37 18.13
N TRP A 185 -2.13 3.21 17.65
CA TRP A 185 -3.03 2.18 17.14
C TRP A 185 -3.98 1.64 18.22
N GLU A 186 -3.50 1.45 19.44
CA GLU A 186 -4.30 0.97 20.55
C GLU A 186 -5.50 1.91 20.81
N VAL A 187 -5.24 3.21 20.86
CA VAL A 187 -6.27 4.24 21.07
C VAL A 187 -7.26 4.25 19.91
N VAL A 188 -6.76 4.29 18.66
CA VAL A 188 -7.61 4.37 17.47
C VAL A 188 -8.45 3.10 17.30
N ALA A 189 -7.89 1.93 17.57
CA ALA A 189 -8.61 0.65 17.53
C ALA A 189 -9.79 0.63 18.51
N ARG A 190 -9.61 1.16 19.72
CA ARG A 190 -10.68 1.31 20.69
C ARG A 190 -11.78 2.23 20.19
N TYR A 191 -11.45 3.41 19.62
CA TYR A 191 -12.46 4.31 19.06
C TYR A 191 -13.14 3.74 17.80
N LEU A 192 -12.49 2.92 17.01
CA LEU A 192 -13.14 2.18 15.92
C LEU A 192 -14.23 1.24 16.46
N GLN A 193 -14.00 0.57 17.61
CA GLN A 193 -14.99 -0.28 18.26
C GLN A 193 -16.12 0.54 18.86
N LEU A 194 -15.80 1.60 19.59
CA LEU A 194 -16.77 2.51 20.22
C LEU A 194 -17.68 3.18 19.19
N LYS A 195 -17.25 3.39 17.96
CA LYS A 195 -18.08 3.88 16.85
C LYS A 195 -19.25 2.98 16.44
N ALA A 196 -19.41 1.80 17.04
CA ALA A 196 -20.63 1.01 16.91
C ALA A 196 -21.80 1.60 17.73
N HIS A 197 -21.52 2.43 18.75
CA HIS A 197 -22.48 2.98 19.69
C HIS A 197 -22.88 4.42 19.36
N PRO A 198 -24.17 4.81 19.55
CA PRO A 198 -24.70 6.13 19.20
C PRO A 198 -23.91 7.29 19.79
N GLU A 199 -23.54 7.21 21.07
CA GLU A 199 -22.78 8.24 21.80
C GLU A 199 -21.46 8.63 21.12
N TYR A 200 -20.88 7.72 20.28
CA TYR A 200 -19.65 7.98 19.54
C TYR A 200 -19.91 8.30 18.07
N TYR A 201 -20.77 7.54 17.37
CA TYR A 201 -20.96 7.80 15.94
C TYR A 201 -21.84 9.04 15.66
N GLU A 202 -22.64 9.53 16.61
CA GLU A 202 -23.41 10.77 16.52
C GLU A 202 -22.61 11.99 17.01
N ASN A 203 -21.40 11.80 17.53
CA ASN A 203 -20.55 12.89 17.98
C ASN A 203 -20.23 13.84 16.80
N GLU A 204 -20.23 15.15 17.05
CA GLU A 204 -20.05 16.21 16.04
C GLU A 204 -18.74 16.09 15.22
N VAL A 205 -17.69 15.49 15.78
CA VAL A 205 -16.41 15.30 15.08
C VAL A 205 -16.44 14.11 14.09
N VAL A 206 -17.46 13.25 14.14
CA VAL A 206 -17.61 12.08 13.27
C VAL A 206 -18.27 12.47 11.94
N LYS A 207 -17.67 12.06 10.83
CA LYS A 207 -18.13 12.38 9.47
C LYS A 207 -18.63 11.17 8.69
N CYS A 208 -18.16 9.97 9.02
CA CYS A 208 -18.52 8.74 8.33
C CYS A 208 -19.52 7.86 9.08
N GLY A 209 -20.10 8.39 10.19
CA GLY A 209 -21.14 7.75 10.95
C GLY A 209 -20.72 6.42 11.59
N ARG A 210 -21.71 5.54 11.79
CA ARG A 210 -21.56 4.26 12.47
C ARG A 210 -20.57 3.33 11.77
N PHE A 211 -19.75 2.61 12.57
CA PHE A 211 -18.83 1.57 12.08
C PHE A 211 -19.03 0.26 12.85
N THR A 212 -19.50 -0.76 12.15
CA THR A 212 -19.75 -2.09 12.71
C THR A 212 -18.70 -3.14 12.29
N GLY A 213 -17.74 -2.75 11.42
CA GLY A 213 -16.69 -3.61 10.90
C GLY A 213 -15.41 -3.67 11.76
N SER A 214 -15.40 -3.08 12.95
CA SER A 214 -14.20 -2.94 13.78
C SER A 214 -13.52 -4.27 14.09
N GLY A 215 -14.28 -5.29 14.50
CA GLY A 215 -13.73 -6.62 14.80
C GLY A 215 -12.97 -7.23 13.61
N GLN A 216 -13.55 -7.14 12.40
CA GLN A 216 -12.92 -7.62 11.19
C GLN A 216 -11.66 -6.82 10.86
N THR A 217 -11.71 -5.48 11.00
CA THR A 217 -10.56 -4.60 10.72
C THR A 217 -9.42 -4.82 11.71
N LEU A 218 -9.70 -5.00 12.99
CA LEU A 218 -8.69 -5.28 14.00
C LEU A 218 -8.01 -6.63 13.74
N ALA A 219 -8.79 -7.67 13.43
CA ALA A 219 -8.27 -8.98 13.06
C ALA A 219 -7.39 -8.88 11.80
N TYR A 220 -7.85 -8.16 10.77
CA TYR A 220 -7.07 -7.89 9.56
C TYR A 220 -5.70 -7.30 9.86
N VAL A 221 -5.64 -6.24 10.66
CA VAL A 221 -4.37 -5.58 11.02
C VAL A 221 -3.42 -6.57 11.70
N ASN A 222 -3.91 -7.34 12.67
CA ASN A 222 -3.10 -8.32 13.40
C ASN A 222 -2.57 -9.42 12.48
N ASP A 223 -3.43 -9.98 11.61
CA ASP A 223 -3.07 -11.07 10.70
C ASP A 223 -2.03 -10.62 9.66
N VAL A 224 -2.25 -9.44 9.05
CA VAL A 224 -1.31 -8.91 8.04
C VAL A 224 0.03 -8.58 8.66
N LEU A 225 0.07 -7.94 9.84
CA LEU A 225 1.32 -7.61 10.51
C LEU A 225 2.07 -8.86 10.99
N GLY A 226 1.38 -9.85 11.54
CA GLY A 226 2.01 -11.13 11.94
C GLY A 226 2.62 -11.85 10.74
N ARG A 227 1.96 -11.78 9.58
CA ARG A 227 2.49 -12.34 8.33
C ARG A 227 3.64 -11.53 7.77
N TYR A 228 3.55 -10.21 7.81
CA TYR A 228 4.64 -9.32 7.43
C TYR A 228 5.91 -9.60 8.24
N ASP A 229 5.81 -9.73 9.57
CA ASP A 229 6.92 -10.09 10.43
C ASP A 229 7.54 -11.44 10.03
N LYS A 230 6.70 -12.43 9.64
CA LYS A 230 7.17 -13.73 9.12
C LYS A 230 7.91 -13.56 7.79
N TYR A 231 7.39 -12.77 6.87
CA TYR A 231 7.99 -12.56 5.55
C TYR A 231 9.30 -11.77 5.64
N CYS A 232 9.42 -10.83 6.57
CA CYS A 232 10.70 -10.17 6.86
C CYS A 232 11.77 -11.18 7.31
N ARG A 233 11.43 -12.16 8.14
CA ARG A 233 12.37 -13.21 8.57
C ARG A 233 12.75 -14.16 7.43
N ILE A 234 11.84 -14.47 6.51
CA ILE A 234 12.12 -15.32 5.34
C ILE A 234 13.07 -14.59 4.39
N ALA A 235 12.81 -13.31 4.10
CA ALA A 235 13.59 -12.52 3.16
C ALA A 235 14.96 -12.07 3.71
N ALA A 236 15.25 -12.27 5.00
CA ALA A 236 16.54 -11.98 5.61
C ALA A 236 17.50 -13.17 5.63
N ARG A 237 17.07 -14.35 5.15
CA ARG A 237 17.88 -15.58 5.01
C ARG A 237 18.52 -15.67 3.65
#